data_bc66d3d61da6b3321835e7752cd04e85
#
_entry.id   bc66d3d61da6b3321835e7752cd04e85
#
_cell.length_a   1.000
_cell.length_b   1.000
_cell.length_c   1.000
_cell.angle_alpha   90.00
_cell.angle_beta   90.00
_cell.angle_gamma   90.00
#
_symmetry.space_group_name_H-M   'P 1'
#
loop_
_entity.id
_entity.type
_entity.pdbx_description
1 polymer ?
#
loop_
_entity_poly.entity_id
_entity_poly.type
_entity_poly.pdbx_seq_one_letter_code
_entity_poly.pdbx_strand_id
1 'polypeptide(L)'
;MNRVFCLTLVSSVSILSASCGRPTDGQVATQANMAASSGDTPAVALAEREPRERETAKPITADASSLEIFEKRILPIFQAKNPSSCAECHLSGVDLKDYIGPNQEATFASLVANGLVDVKNPDASKLLKFISRRPEKRSLITDKVRQQELTAFRAWIRAAVKDPKLLAAKAGKEPLGPSVSNEVIRHARTDRVLASFLDNIWSEVGRCAACHSPDRNQKQVKQHGAQVSWITLRDPQATLNHLIDSGLIDLDAPEESLLLTKPTLQVEHKGGLKMLVGDRSYKQFRRFIDDYAAVANGTYKTADQLPKAEDEVSFASENWLKVTGVPAEFHKKLLQADVYRRVEAGWSITRWATGDRAVFGPKKLWQQSLSLTAARDSNRGKEIRSRKLRRLPPGRYLVKLYVDRAGKLQKNFRATLGDEEFVGEVEVDTRWPAGYGRMTVVRYPTR
;
A
#
# COMPACT_ATOMS: atom_id res chain seq x y z
N MET A 1 -43.93 -19.67 -43.95
CA MET A 1 -43.79 -20.96 -44.65
C MET A 1 -42.42 -21.52 -44.35
N ASN A 2 -42.42 -22.73 -43.80
CA ASN A 2 -41.33 -23.74 -43.71
C ASN A 2 -40.14 -23.47 -42.77
N ARG A 3 -40.15 -24.15 -41.65
CA ARG A 3 -39.77 -25.52 -41.12
C ARG A 3 -38.33 -25.53 -40.63
N VAL A 4 -38.13 -25.49 -39.32
CA VAL A 4 -37.78 -26.49 -38.32
C VAL A 4 -36.94 -27.67 -38.84
N PHE A 5 -35.70 -27.80 -38.30
CA PHE A 5 -35.10 -29.11 -38.04
C PHE A 5 -34.23 -29.03 -36.77
N CYS A 6 -34.64 -29.83 -35.82
CA CYS A 6 -33.97 -30.14 -34.57
C CYS A 6 -33.06 -31.35 -34.80
N LEU A 7 -31.82 -31.34 -34.35
CA LEU A 7 -31.02 -32.55 -34.26
C LEU A 7 -30.25 -32.55 -32.92
N THR A 8 -30.74 -33.34 -32.00
CA THR A 8 -30.13 -33.81 -30.78
C THR A 8 -29.05 -34.83 -31.10
N LEU A 9 -27.83 -34.65 -30.59
CA LEU A 9 -26.80 -35.66 -30.50
C LEU A 9 -26.37 -35.84 -29.07
N VAL A 10 -26.77 -36.96 -28.50
CA VAL A 10 -26.31 -37.51 -27.23
C VAL A 10 -25.02 -38.25 -27.51
N SER A 11 -23.94 -37.94 -26.78
CA SER A 11 -22.73 -38.76 -26.76
C SER A 11 -22.31 -39.00 -25.34
N SER A 12 -22.43 -40.24 -24.97
CA SER A 12 -22.00 -40.87 -23.75
C SER A 12 -20.46 -40.85 -23.66
N VAL A 13 -19.90 -40.46 -22.54
CA VAL A 13 -18.48 -40.62 -22.25
C VAL A 13 -18.32 -41.54 -21.03
N SER A 14 -17.68 -42.64 -21.31
CA SER A 14 -17.33 -43.71 -20.35
C SER A 14 -16.25 -43.26 -19.38
N ILE A 15 -16.47 -43.61 -18.11
CA ILE A 15 -15.54 -43.45 -17.02
C ILE A 15 -14.52 -44.60 -17.12
N LEU A 16 -13.25 -44.27 -17.21
CA LEU A 16 -12.13 -45.20 -16.98
C LEU A 16 -11.40 -44.78 -15.70
N SER A 17 -11.60 -45.55 -14.66
CA SER A 17 -10.82 -45.55 -13.43
C SER A 17 -9.49 -46.27 -13.68
N ALA A 18 -8.38 -45.58 -13.47
CA ALA A 18 -7.07 -46.19 -13.37
C ALA A 18 -6.48 -45.89 -11.98
N SER A 19 -6.44 -46.92 -11.15
CA SER A 19 -5.65 -47.02 -9.94
C SER A 19 -4.21 -47.38 -10.29
N CYS A 20 -3.23 -46.67 -9.73
CA CYS A 20 -1.83 -47.11 -9.58
C CYS A 20 -1.26 -46.28 -8.44
N GLY A 21 -0.93 -46.87 -7.29
CA GLY A 21 0.27 -47.65 -7.09
C GLY A 21 1.24 -46.78 -6.29
N ARG A 22 1.27 -46.93 -4.93
CA ARG A 22 2.32 -46.38 -4.06
C ARG A 22 3.65 -47.10 -4.36
N PRO A 23 4.78 -46.45 -4.18
CA PRO A 23 5.98 -47.08 -3.68
C PRO A 23 6.33 -46.58 -2.27
N THR A 24 6.71 -47.53 -1.47
CA THR A 24 7.19 -47.53 -0.09
C THR A 24 8.64 -47.03 0.01
N ASP A 25 8.91 -46.41 1.15
CA ASP A 25 10.12 -46.42 1.98
C ASP A 25 11.53 -46.27 1.38
N GLY A 26 12.21 -45.24 1.89
CA GLY A 26 13.65 -45.07 1.82
C GLY A 26 14.10 -44.05 2.88
N GLN A 27 14.22 -44.51 4.14
CA GLN A 27 14.93 -43.82 5.21
C GLN A 27 16.41 -43.71 4.84
N VAL A 28 16.99 -42.52 4.85
CA VAL A 28 18.42 -42.33 5.13
C VAL A 28 18.54 -41.16 6.11
N ALA A 29 18.83 -41.52 7.36
CA ALA A 29 19.31 -40.63 8.39
C ALA A 29 20.76 -40.25 8.09
N THR A 30 21.11 -39.02 8.12
CA THR A 30 22.49 -38.58 8.35
C THR A 30 22.46 -37.45 9.36
N GLN A 31 22.78 -37.78 10.60
CA GLN A 31 23.15 -36.86 11.66
C GLN A 31 24.50 -36.24 11.30
N ALA A 32 24.59 -34.92 11.34
CA ALA A 32 25.85 -34.23 11.50
C ALA A 32 25.70 -33.28 12.70
N ASN A 33 26.29 -33.74 13.81
CA ASN A 33 26.63 -32.92 14.96
C ASN A 33 27.55 -31.78 14.52
N MET A 34 27.19 -30.55 14.84
CA MET A 34 28.16 -29.47 15.02
C MET A 34 27.85 -28.70 16.30
N ALA A 35 28.90 -28.62 17.08
CA ALA A 35 28.98 -28.12 18.42
C ALA A 35 28.43 -26.72 18.63
N ALA A 36 27.76 -26.54 19.75
CA ALA A 36 27.34 -25.27 20.30
C ALA A 36 28.56 -24.47 20.77
N SER A 37 28.72 -23.29 20.24
CA SER A 37 29.51 -22.22 20.86
C SER A 37 28.55 -21.28 21.54
N SER A 38 28.53 -21.31 22.85
CA SER A 38 27.83 -20.40 23.73
C SER A 38 28.54 -19.04 23.73
N GLY A 39 27.92 -18.07 23.08
CA GLY A 39 28.26 -16.67 23.21
C GLY A 39 27.06 -15.94 23.80
N ASP A 40 27.15 -15.62 25.09
CA ASP A 40 26.18 -14.78 25.79
C ASP A 40 26.10 -13.42 25.15
N THR A 41 25.00 -13.14 24.47
CA THR A 41 24.58 -11.80 24.14
C THR A 41 23.36 -11.48 25.00
N PRO A 42 23.33 -10.37 25.75
CA PRO A 42 22.20 -10.06 26.60
C PRO A 42 20.95 -9.86 25.76
N ALA A 43 19.92 -10.64 26.06
CA ALA A 43 18.58 -10.48 25.52
C ALA A 43 18.05 -9.11 25.96
N VAL A 44 18.04 -8.16 25.04
CA VAL A 44 17.23 -6.95 25.20
C VAL A 44 15.79 -7.42 25.14
N ALA A 45 15.12 -7.44 26.28
CA ALA A 45 13.70 -7.67 26.41
C ALA A 45 12.99 -6.59 25.56
N LEU A 46 12.51 -6.98 24.38
CA LEU A 46 11.51 -6.22 23.64
C LEU A 46 10.26 -6.22 24.52
N ALA A 47 10.09 -5.15 25.30
CA ALA A 47 8.82 -4.87 25.93
C ALA A 47 7.77 -4.91 24.82
N GLU A 48 6.86 -5.87 24.90
CA GLU A 48 5.62 -5.89 24.14
C GLU A 48 4.94 -4.54 24.39
N ARG A 49 5.07 -3.62 23.44
CA ARG A 49 4.21 -2.45 23.40
C ARG A 49 2.83 -2.97 23.05
N GLU A 50 2.02 -3.18 24.07
CA GLU A 50 0.58 -3.32 23.90
C GLU A 50 0.11 -2.18 22.99
N PRO A 51 -0.80 -2.47 22.01
CA PRO A 51 -1.42 -1.41 21.25
C PRO A 51 -2.00 -0.44 22.29
N ARG A 52 -1.49 0.80 22.31
CA ARG A 52 -2.06 1.85 23.17
C ARG A 52 -3.54 1.92 22.82
N GLU A 53 -4.35 1.21 23.57
CA GLU A 53 -5.78 1.48 23.61
C GLU A 53 -5.87 2.98 23.85
N ARG A 54 -6.48 3.70 22.92
CA ARG A 54 -6.91 5.08 23.21
C ARG A 54 -7.68 4.97 24.51
N GLU A 55 -7.13 5.54 25.55
CA GLU A 55 -7.74 5.62 26.87
C GLU A 55 -9.21 5.89 26.64
N THR A 56 -10.07 4.94 27.02
CA THR A 56 -11.50 5.03 26.76
C THR A 56 -11.94 6.32 27.43
N ALA A 57 -12.20 7.31 26.58
CA ALA A 57 -12.42 8.65 27.02
C ALA A 57 -13.56 8.62 28.05
N LYS A 58 -13.25 9.03 29.29
CA LYS A 58 -14.23 9.04 30.40
C LYS A 58 -15.55 9.61 29.93
N PRO A 59 -16.69 9.04 30.35
CA PRO A 59 -18.00 9.55 29.94
C PRO A 59 -18.07 11.06 30.18
N ILE A 60 -18.61 11.81 29.22
CA ILE A 60 -18.87 13.25 29.41
C ILE A 60 -19.91 13.34 30.52
N THR A 61 -19.56 14.00 31.61
CA THR A 61 -20.53 14.26 32.69
C THR A 61 -21.61 15.21 32.15
N ALA A 62 -22.83 15.04 32.62
CA ALA A 62 -23.99 15.87 32.17
C ALA A 62 -23.74 17.37 32.36
N ASP A 63 -22.86 17.73 33.32
CA ASP A 63 -22.57 19.11 33.73
C ASP A 63 -21.28 19.65 33.14
N ALA A 64 -20.63 18.94 32.20
CA ALA A 64 -19.38 19.41 31.57
C ALA A 64 -19.65 20.71 30.77
N SER A 65 -18.80 21.74 31.00
CA SER A 65 -18.86 23.00 30.27
C SER A 65 -18.56 22.79 28.78
N SER A 66 -19.04 23.71 27.92
CA SER A 66 -18.73 23.71 26.49
C SER A 66 -17.23 23.73 26.22
N LEU A 67 -16.45 24.50 26.99
CA LEU A 67 -15.02 24.60 26.92
C LEU A 67 -14.32 23.26 27.26
N GLU A 68 -14.74 22.64 28.35
CA GLU A 68 -14.17 21.35 28.76
C GLU A 68 -14.41 20.26 27.71
N ILE A 69 -15.60 20.22 27.11
CA ILE A 69 -15.89 19.28 26.01
C ILE A 69 -15.04 19.60 24.80
N PHE A 70 -14.87 20.88 24.47
CA PHE A 70 -14.04 21.31 23.35
C PHE A 70 -12.59 20.86 23.53
N GLU A 71 -11.96 21.20 24.63
CA GLU A 71 -10.55 20.91 24.89
C GLU A 71 -10.27 19.41 25.01
N LYS A 72 -11.15 18.66 25.70
CA LYS A 72 -10.92 17.24 25.95
C LYS A 72 -11.41 16.30 24.86
N ARG A 73 -12.33 16.74 24.00
CA ARG A 73 -12.98 15.87 23.01
C ARG A 73 -12.90 16.36 21.59
N ILE A 74 -13.03 17.66 21.36
CA ILE A 74 -13.07 18.22 20.02
C ILE A 74 -11.67 18.57 19.53
N LEU A 75 -10.90 19.32 20.30
CA LEU A 75 -9.55 19.72 19.97
C LEU A 75 -8.62 18.54 19.66
N PRO A 76 -8.64 17.44 20.42
CA PRO A 76 -7.84 16.24 20.10
C PRO A 76 -8.17 15.59 18.75
N ILE A 77 -9.43 15.71 18.27
CA ILE A 77 -9.79 15.20 16.92
C ILE A 77 -9.02 15.92 15.84
N PHE A 78 -8.86 17.24 15.97
CA PHE A 78 -8.10 18.04 15.01
C PHE A 78 -6.60 17.96 15.17
N GLN A 79 -6.11 17.61 16.35
CA GLN A 79 -4.69 17.44 16.66
C GLN A 79 -4.21 16.00 16.48
N ALA A 80 -5.14 15.06 16.31
CA ALA A 80 -4.79 13.65 16.18
C ALA A 80 -4.01 13.38 14.89
N LYS A 81 -2.93 12.62 15.01
CA LYS A 81 -2.16 12.11 13.87
C LYS A 81 -2.93 11.04 13.07
N ASN A 82 -3.87 10.38 13.69
CA ASN A 82 -4.66 9.32 13.06
C ASN A 82 -5.88 9.90 12.31
N PRO A 83 -6.33 9.24 11.22
CA PRO A 83 -7.53 9.65 10.50
C PRO A 83 -8.73 9.82 11.43
N SER A 84 -9.48 10.89 11.24
CA SER A 84 -10.76 11.18 11.87
C SER A 84 -11.85 11.27 10.80
N SER A 85 -13.15 11.31 11.20
CA SER A 85 -14.23 11.53 10.23
C SER A 85 -14.09 12.89 9.52
N CYS A 86 -13.49 13.86 10.17
CA CYS A 86 -13.15 15.14 9.57
C CYS A 86 -12.00 14.97 8.56
N ALA A 87 -10.94 14.28 8.94
CA ALA A 87 -9.79 14.01 8.09
C ALA A 87 -10.13 13.13 6.88
N GLU A 88 -11.13 12.27 6.94
CA GLU A 88 -11.59 11.47 5.80
C GLU A 88 -12.10 12.34 4.65
N CYS A 89 -12.80 13.43 4.97
CA CYS A 89 -13.34 14.36 3.97
C CYS A 89 -12.38 15.51 3.67
N HIS A 90 -11.64 15.96 4.67
CA HIS A 90 -10.82 17.19 4.63
C HIS A 90 -9.33 16.92 4.87
N LEU A 91 -8.91 15.76 4.83
CA LEU A 91 -7.60 15.16 5.15
C LEU A 91 -6.52 16.18 5.53
N SER A 92 -5.76 15.84 6.55
CA SER A 92 -4.71 16.74 7.07
C SER A 92 -5.22 18.06 7.66
N GLY A 93 -6.53 18.19 7.88
CA GLY A 93 -7.13 19.42 8.38
C GLY A 93 -6.98 20.62 7.44
N VAL A 94 -6.70 20.38 6.15
CA VAL A 94 -6.32 21.42 5.19
C VAL A 94 -7.39 22.47 5.02
N ASP A 95 -8.63 22.07 4.76
CA ASP A 95 -9.74 23.02 4.66
C ASP A 95 -10.53 23.18 5.96
N LEU A 96 -10.17 22.44 7.00
CA LEU A 96 -10.70 22.67 8.35
C LEU A 96 -10.19 23.96 8.97
N LYS A 97 -9.03 24.47 8.54
CA LYS A 97 -8.49 25.76 8.98
C LYS A 97 -9.46 26.93 8.81
N ASP A 98 -10.38 26.84 7.83
CA ASP A 98 -11.39 27.86 7.58
C ASP A 98 -12.54 27.81 8.58
N TYR A 99 -12.67 26.71 9.32
CA TYR A 99 -13.73 26.47 10.31
C TYR A 99 -13.22 26.35 11.73
N ILE A 100 -11.98 25.88 11.91
CA ILE A 100 -11.40 25.58 13.20
C ILE A 100 -10.44 26.71 13.57
N GLY A 101 -10.83 27.49 14.56
CA GLY A 101 -10.04 28.57 15.11
C GLY A 101 -9.07 28.13 16.19
N PRO A 102 -8.22 29.04 16.68
CA PRO A 102 -7.24 28.75 17.73
C PRO A 102 -7.90 28.43 19.09
N ASN A 103 -9.17 28.79 19.25
CA ASN A 103 -9.93 28.58 20.48
C ASN A 103 -11.37 28.19 20.17
N GLN A 104 -12.15 27.90 21.21
CA GLN A 104 -13.53 27.49 21.11
C GLN A 104 -14.42 28.56 20.48
N GLU A 105 -14.24 29.82 20.87
CA GLU A 105 -15.07 30.96 20.45
C GLU A 105 -14.94 31.18 18.94
N ALA A 106 -13.71 31.23 18.44
CA ALA A 106 -13.45 31.40 17.02
C ALA A 106 -13.97 30.21 16.20
N THR A 107 -13.82 28.98 16.71
CA THR A 107 -14.32 27.76 16.06
C THR A 107 -15.83 27.74 16.00
N PHE A 108 -16.52 28.01 17.11
CA PHE A 108 -17.97 28.01 17.17
C PHE A 108 -18.58 29.10 16.27
N ALA A 109 -18.05 30.32 16.36
CA ALA A 109 -18.50 31.45 15.54
C ALA A 109 -18.32 31.17 14.04
N SER A 110 -17.19 30.58 13.65
CA SER A 110 -16.93 30.17 12.26
C SER A 110 -17.93 29.11 11.77
N LEU A 111 -18.18 28.06 12.56
CA LEU A 111 -19.12 26.99 12.21
C LEU A 111 -20.56 27.51 12.09
N VAL A 112 -20.97 28.45 12.95
CA VAL A 112 -22.27 29.11 12.88
C VAL A 112 -22.37 29.97 11.64
N ALA A 113 -21.37 30.83 11.40
CA ALA A 113 -21.35 31.76 10.25
C ALA A 113 -21.43 31.03 8.91
N ASN A 114 -20.82 29.83 8.82
CA ASN A 114 -20.84 28.98 7.63
C ASN A 114 -22.07 28.04 7.58
N GLY A 115 -23.03 28.16 8.52
CA GLY A 115 -24.26 27.37 8.55
C GLY A 115 -24.04 25.89 8.80
N LEU A 116 -22.91 25.51 9.41
CA LEU A 116 -22.59 24.13 9.80
C LEU A 116 -23.19 23.77 11.15
N VAL A 117 -23.39 24.74 12.03
CA VAL A 117 -24.08 24.61 13.30
C VAL A 117 -25.42 25.37 13.25
N ASP A 118 -26.50 24.70 13.57
CA ASP A 118 -27.83 25.27 13.73
C ASP A 118 -28.05 25.61 15.22
N VAL A 119 -28.01 26.89 15.53
CA VAL A 119 -28.19 27.38 16.92
C VAL A 119 -29.58 27.12 17.44
N LYS A 120 -30.64 27.15 16.60
CA LYS A 120 -32.04 26.96 16.98
C LYS A 120 -32.35 25.48 17.14
N ASN A 121 -31.74 24.61 16.33
CA ASN A 121 -31.91 23.17 16.38
C ASN A 121 -30.53 22.48 16.32
N PRO A 122 -29.81 22.39 17.45
CA PRO A 122 -28.44 21.87 17.50
C PRO A 122 -28.29 20.47 16.91
N ASP A 123 -29.27 19.60 17.11
CA ASP A 123 -29.22 18.22 16.60
C ASP A 123 -29.44 18.14 15.08
N ALA A 124 -30.01 19.16 14.47
CA ALA A 124 -30.16 19.26 13.01
C ALA A 124 -28.95 19.88 12.30
N SER A 125 -27.90 20.24 13.05
CA SER A 125 -26.68 20.83 12.51
C SER A 125 -26.10 20.02 11.35
N LYS A 126 -25.73 20.70 10.26
CA LYS A 126 -25.14 20.06 9.07
C LYS A 126 -23.87 19.29 9.42
N LEU A 127 -23.06 19.80 10.34
CA LEU A 127 -21.85 19.15 10.81
C LEU A 127 -22.15 17.74 11.35
N LEU A 128 -23.17 17.58 12.18
CA LEU A 128 -23.57 16.25 12.70
C LEU A 128 -24.07 15.32 11.60
N LYS A 129 -24.78 15.86 10.60
CA LYS A 129 -25.22 15.08 9.44
C LYS A 129 -24.03 14.60 8.61
N PHE A 130 -22.98 15.42 8.44
CA PHE A 130 -21.78 15.02 7.74
C PHE A 130 -21.03 13.91 8.49
N ILE A 131 -20.80 14.06 9.79
CA ILE A 131 -20.14 13.04 10.61
C ILE A 131 -20.93 11.72 10.63
N SER A 132 -22.27 11.77 10.68
CA SER A 132 -23.13 10.59 10.70
C SER A 132 -23.27 9.88 9.35
N ARG A 133 -22.88 10.53 8.25
CA ARG A 133 -23.01 9.97 6.91
C ARG A 133 -22.09 8.76 6.77
N ARG A 134 -22.65 7.59 6.47
CA ARG A 134 -21.86 6.43 6.07
C ARG A 134 -21.39 6.64 4.62
N PRO A 135 -20.09 6.57 4.34
CA PRO A 135 -19.62 6.61 2.98
C PRO A 135 -20.15 5.39 2.21
N GLU A 136 -20.52 5.59 0.95
CA GLU A 136 -20.95 4.51 0.05
C GLU A 136 -19.87 3.45 -0.16
N LYS A 137 -18.62 3.86 -0.06
CA LYS A 137 -17.43 2.99 -0.10
C LYS A 137 -16.89 2.80 1.32
N ARG A 138 -16.23 1.68 1.58
CA ARG A 138 -15.56 1.44 2.87
C ARG A 138 -14.63 2.60 3.21
N SER A 139 -14.83 3.14 4.40
CA SER A 139 -14.10 4.26 4.98
C SER A 139 -12.77 3.81 5.56
N LEU A 140 -11.77 4.71 5.59
CA LEU A 140 -10.53 4.54 6.34
C LEU A 140 -10.73 4.57 7.86
N ILE A 141 -11.93 4.91 8.32
CA ILE A 141 -12.27 5.11 9.72
C ILE A 141 -13.30 4.07 10.14
N THR A 142 -13.09 3.50 11.32
CA THR A 142 -14.02 2.54 11.89
C THR A 142 -15.33 3.23 12.28
N ASP A 143 -16.45 2.51 12.21
CA ASP A 143 -17.76 3.01 12.69
C ASP A 143 -17.67 3.43 14.17
N LYS A 144 -16.81 2.78 14.96
CA LYS A 144 -16.55 3.13 16.38
C LYS A 144 -16.00 4.55 16.51
N VAL A 145 -14.96 4.89 15.75
CA VAL A 145 -14.35 6.23 15.78
C VAL A 145 -15.35 7.27 15.33
N ARG A 146 -16.06 7.03 14.23
CA ARG A 146 -17.10 7.94 13.71
C ARG A 146 -18.19 8.20 14.75
N GLN A 147 -18.65 7.16 15.45
CA GLN A 147 -19.67 7.28 16.48
C GLN A 147 -19.16 8.05 17.70
N GLN A 148 -17.90 7.86 18.09
CA GLN A 148 -17.28 8.61 19.18
C GLN A 148 -17.18 10.11 18.85
N GLU A 149 -16.75 10.44 17.63
CA GLU A 149 -16.68 11.82 17.16
C GLU A 149 -18.07 12.47 17.06
N LEU A 150 -19.06 11.76 16.50
CA LEU A 150 -20.43 12.23 16.42
C LEU A 150 -20.99 12.54 17.82
N THR A 151 -20.71 11.68 18.80
CA THR A 151 -21.15 11.87 20.19
C THR A 151 -20.48 13.09 20.81
N ALA A 152 -19.17 13.26 20.58
CA ALA A 152 -18.42 14.41 21.09
C ALA A 152 -18.93 15.72 20.50
N PHE A 153 -19.08 15.82 19.18
CA PHE A 153 -19.59 17.02 18.51
C PHE A 153 -21.03 17.35 18.93
N ARG A 154 -21.89 16.36 19.05
CA ARG A 154 -23.26 16.56 19.50
C ARG A 154 -23.29 17.14 20.91
N ALA A 155 -22.52 16.58 21.84
CA ALA A 155 -22.45 17.08 23.22
C ALA A 155 -21.92 18.50 23.26
N TRP A 156 -20.83 18.79 22.52
CA TRP A 156 -20.25 20.12 22.45
C TRP A 156 -21.22 21.16 21.87
N ILE A 157 -21.84 20.89 20.73
CA ILE A 157 -22.77 21.82 20.09
C ILE A 157 -23.97 22.11 21.03
N ARG A 158 -24.53 21.09 21.68
CA ARG A 158 -25.63 21.28 22.66
C ARG A 158 -25.24 22.12 23.86
N ALA A 159 -24.01 22.03 24.34
CA ALA A 159 -23.48 22.87 25.40
C ALA A 159 -23.16 24.29 24.90
N ALA A 160 -22.55 24.40 23.73
CA ALA A 160 -22.13 25.67 23.13
C ALA A 160 -23.29 26.61 22.81
N VAL A 161 -24.42 26.09 22.33
CA VAL A 161 -25.62 26.91 22.04
C VAL A 161 -26.32 27.46 23.29
N LYS A 162 -25.93 26.99 24.49
CA LYS A 162 -26.43 27.48 25.76
C LYS A 162 -25.49 28.52 26.37
N ASP A 163 -24.32 28.71 25.81
CA ASP A 163 -23.31 29.64 26.33
C ASP A 163 -23.49 31.02 25.67
N PRO A 164 -23.88 32.04 26.45
CA PRO A 164 -24.11 33.40 25.91
C PRO A 164 -22.84 34.01 25.31
N LYS A 165 -21.65 33.66 25.82
CA LYS A 165 -20.36 34.15 25.30
C LYS A 165 -20.08 33.63 23.91
N LEU A 166 -20.39 32.33 23.68
CA LEU A 166 -20.21 31.72 22.36
C LEU A 166 -21.21 32.23 21.35
N LEU A 167 -22.46 32.47 21.78
CA LEU A 167 -23.51 33.06 20.91
C LEU A 167 -23.21 34.52 20.51
N ALA A 168 -22.51 35.28 21.37
CA ALA A 168 -22.10 36.63 21.12
C ALA A 168 -20.80 36.72 20.30
N ALA A 169 -20.03 35.61 20.16
CA ALA A 169 -18.80 35.57 19.41
C ALA A 169 -19.05 35.81 17.92
N LYS A 170 -18.22 36.65 17.30
CA LYS A 170 -18.30 36.94 15.86
C LYS A 170 -17.17 36.16 15.14
N ALA A 171 -17.51 35.60 14.00
CA ALA A 171 -16.49 35.04 13.12
C ALA A 171 -15.52 36.13 12.67
N GLY A 172 -14.23 35.87 12.77
CA GLY A 172 -13.22 36.79 12.23
C GLY A 172 -13.39 36.94 10.71
N LYS A 173 -13.02 38.12 10.20
CA LYS A 173 -13.06 38.38 8.75
C LYS A 173 -11.89 37.75 8.01
N GLU A 174 -10.82 37.40 8.72
CA GLU A 174 -9.63 36.79 8.11
C GLU A 174 -9.68 35.27 8.12
N PRO A 175 -9.30 34.61 7.03
CA PRO A 175 -9.17 33.15 7.02
C PRO A 175 -8.14 32.71 8.05
N LEU A 176 -8.48 31.66 8.80
CA LEU A 176 -7.63 31.13 9.86
C LEU A 176 -6.48 30.31 9.25
N GLY A 177 -5.42 30.98 8.91
CA GLY A 177 -4.19 30.37 8.39
C GLY A 177 -3.95 30.64 6.89
N PRO A 178 -2.86 30.12 6.33
CA PRO A 178 -2.48 30.35 4.94
C PRO A 178 -3.50 29.76 3.97
N SER A 179 -3.69 30.43 2.83
CA SER A 179 -4.50 29.90 1.73
C SER A 179 -3.93 28.57 1.25
N VAL A 180 -4.77 27.55 1.10
CA VAL A 180 -4.39 26.22 0.63
C VAL A 180 -5.06 25.95 -0.71
N SER A 181 -4.30 25.45 -1.68
CA SER A 181 -4.82 25.21 -3.02
C SER A 181 -5.83 24.05 -3.06
N ASN A 182 -6.73 24.08 -4.06
CA ASN A 182 -7.68 23.00 -4.28
C ASN A 182 -7.00 21.66 -4.56
N GLU A 183 -5.79 21.67 -5.15
CA GLU A 183 -5.01 20.45 -5.34
C GLU A 183 -4.60 19.85 -4.00
N VAL A 184 -4.12 20.66 -3.06
CA VAL A 184 -3.77 20.17 -1.71
C VAL A 184 -5.00 19.60 -1.02
N ILE A 185 -6.13 20.32 -1.04
CA ILE A 185 -7.40 19.88 -0.46
C ILE A 185 -7.82 18.53 -1.07
N ARG A 186 -7.80 18.41 -2.40
CA ARG A 186 -8.14 17.18 -3.11
C ARG A 186 -7.21 16.03 -2.75
N HIS A 187 -5.89 16.27 -2.68
CA HIS A 187 -4.91 15.27 -2.30
C HIS A 187 -4.94 14.90 -0.83
N ALA A 188 -5.42 15.80 0.00
CA ALA A 188 -5.64 15.54 1.40
C ALA A 188 -6.94 14.73 1.69
N ARG A 189 -7.53 14.08 0.69
CA ARG A 189 -8.71 13.22 0.84
C ARG A 189 -8.35 11.75 0.75
N THR A 190 -9.29 10.91 1.13
CA THR A 190 -9.16 9.45 1.08
C THR A 190 -8.80 8.92 -0.31
N ASP A 191 -9.33 9.54 -1.37
CA ASP A 191 -9.04 9.16 -2.75
C ASP A 191 -7.56 9.35 -3.11
N ARG A 192 -6.88 10.36 -2.54
CA ARG A 192 -5.44 10.54 -2.72
C ARG A 192 -4.64 9.39 -2.10
N VAL A 193 -4.97 8.98 -0.88
CA VAL A 193 -4.32 7.86 -0.19
C VAL A 193 -4.56 6.56 -0.94
N LEU A 194 -5.80 6.32 -1.39
CA LEU A 194 -6.12 5.15 -2.21
C LEU A 194 -5.36 5.16 -3.54
N ALA A 195 -5.27 6.30 -4.22
CA ALA A 195 -4.54 6.40 -5.48
C ALA A 195 -3.04 6.11 -5.29
N SER A 196 -2.43 6.64 -4.24
CA SER A 196 -1.04 6.37 -3.87
C SER A 196 -0.84 4.88 -3.53
N PHE A 197 -1.76 4.28 -2.81
CA PHE A 197 -1.77 2.84 -2.50
C PHE A 197 -1.83 1.98 -3.77
N LEU A 198 -2.73 2.31 -4.69
CA LEU A 198 -2.89 1.57 -5.94
C LEU A 198 -1.63 1.61 -6.81
N ASP A 199 -1.01 2.77 -6.93
CA ASP A 199 0.19 2.96 -7.76
C ASP A 199 1.44 2.32 -7.13
N ASN A 200 1.54 2.26 -5.80
CA ASN A 200 2.76 1.86 -5.09
C ASN A 200 2.68 0.47 -4.42
N ILE A 201 1.67 0.21 -3.62
CA ILE A 201 1.55 -1.08 -2.89
C ILE A 201 0.83 -2.11 -3.75
N TRP A 202 -0.38 -1.76 -4.22
CA TRP A 202 -1.22 -2.71 -4.94
C TRP A 202 -0.60 -3.20 -6.24
N SER A 203 0.20 -2.37 -6.89
CA SER A 203 0.96 -2.73 -8.08
C SER A 203 1.96 -3.88 -7.86
N GLU A 204 2.42 -4.06 -6.62
CA GLU A 204 3.45 -5.04 -6.21
C GLU A 204 2.92 -6.17 -5.32
N VAL A 205 1.69 -6.06 -4.83
CA VAL A 205 1.11 -6.97 -3.81
C VAL A 205 1.12 -8.44 -4.21
N GLY A 206 1.24 -8.74 -5.49
CA GLY A 206 1.29 -10.12 -6.01
C GLY A 206 2.37 -11.00 -5.37
N ARG A 207 3.49 -10.42 -4.95
CA ARG A 207 4.57 -11.11 -4.23
C ARG A 207 4.16 -11.55 -2.82
N CYS A 208 3.27 -10.81 -2.20
CA CYS A 208 2.86 -11.00 -0.81
C CYS A 208 1.60 -11.87 -0.71
N ALA A 209 0.73 -11.79 -1.72
CA ALA A 209 -0.61 -12.38 -1.71
C ALA A 209 -0.64 -13.90 -1.50
N ALA A 210 0.42 -14.63 -1.88
CA ALA A 210 0.50 -16.06 -1.69
C ALA A 210 0.50 -16.47 -0.20
N CYS A 211 1.06 -15.61 0.67
CA CYS A 211 1.16 -15.85 2.12
C CYS A 211 0.22 -14.97 2.94
N HIS A 212 -0.13 -13.79 2.46
CA HIS A 212 -0.87 -12.79 3.20
C HIS A 212 -2.34 -12.61 2.74
N SER A 213 -2.85 -13.56 1.95
CA SER A 213 -4.27 -13.60 1.58
C SER A 213 -4.93 -14.84 2.16
N PRO A 214 -6.03 -14.72 2.91
CA PRO A 214 -6.73 -15.86 3.52
C PRO A 214 -7.23 -16.85 2.47
N ASP A 215 -7.64 -16.37 1.30
CA ASP A 215 -8.12 -17.20 0.19
C ASP A 215 -7.03 -18.12 -0.40
N ARG A 216 -5.76 -17.79 -0.19
CA ARG A 216 -4.62 -18.55 -0.75
C ARG A 216 -3.83 -19.31 0.29
N ASN A 217 -3.89 -18.91 1.54
CA ASN A 217 -3.02 -19.50 2.56
C ASN A 217 -3.67 -19.67 3.93
N GLN A 218 -4.72 -20.48 3.98
CA GLN A 218 -5.40 -20.85 5.23
C GLN A 218 -4.46 -21.51 6.25
N LYS A 219 -3.39 -22.17 5.78
CA LYS A 219 -2.40 -22.80 6.67
C LYS A 219 -1.66 -21.74 7.50
N GLN A 220 -1.21 -20.63 6.87
CA GLN A 220 -0.56 -19.55 7.59
C GLN A 220 -1.52 -18.84 8.55
N VAL A 221 -2.78 -18.68 8.16
CA VAL A 221 -3.80 -18.11 9.05
C VAL A 221 -4.00 -19.00 10.28
N LYS A 222 -4.08 -20.32 10.09
CA LYS A 222 -4.19 -21.26 11.21
C LYS A 222 -2.96 -21.25 12.12
N GLN A 223 -1.78 -21.09 11.55
CA GLN A 223 -0.50 -21.17 12.28
C GLN A 223 -0.14 -19.84 12.98
N HIS A 224 -0.46 -18.70 12.39
CA HIS A 224 0.01 -17.37 12.80
C HIS A 224 -1.12 -16.39 13.14
N GLY A 225 -2.37 -16.82 13.05
CA GLY A 225 -3.54 -15.98 13.33
C GLY A 225 -3.99 -15.14 12.13
N ALA A 226 -5.12 -14.46 12.29
CA ALA A 226 -5.76 -13.67 11.23
C ALA A 226 -4.92 -12.45 10.80
N GLN A 227 -4.07 -11.94 11.69
CA GLN A 227 -3.19 -10.78 11.43
C GLN A 227 -2.19 -11.00 10.29
N VAL A 228 -1.90 -12.25 9.93
CA VAL A 228 -1.06 -12.54 8.76
C VAL A 228 -1.75 -12.22 7.44
N SER A 229 -3.06 -12.12 7.43
CA SER A 229 -3.91 -11.97 6.24
C SER A 229 -4.35 -10.54 6.00
N TRP A 230 -3.41 -9.66 5.64
CA TRP A 230 -3.71 -8.26 5.39
C TRP A 230 -4.18 -7.95 3.95
N ILE A 231 -4.13 -8.93 3.03
CA ILE A 231 -4.49 -8.73 1.62
C ILE A 231 -5.87 -9.35 1.35
N THR A 232 -6.84 -8.52 1.02
CA THR A 232 -8.13 -8.95 0.46
C THR A 232 -8.03 -8.96 -1.06
N LEU A 233 -8.02 -10.16 -1.67
CA LEU A 233 -7.87 -10.30 -3.12
C LEU A 233 -8.99 -9.55 -3.85
N ARG A 234 -8.63 -8.82 -4.91
CA ARG A 234 -9.55 -8.04 -5.75
C ARG A 234 -10.22 -6.85 -5.06
N ASP A 235 -9.91 -6.59 -3.79
CA ASP A 235 -10.43 -5.44 -3.04
C ASP A 235 -9.27 -4.61 -2.47
N PRO A 236 -8.73 -3.66 -3.25
CA PRO A 236 -7.65 -2.80 -2.79
C PRO A 236 -8.05 -1.88 -1.66
N GLN A 237 -9.32 -1.46 -1.60
CA GLN A 237 -9.80 -0.60 -0.52
C GLN A 237 -9.83 -1.34 0.81
N ALA A 238 -10.36 -2.58 0.83
CA ALA A 238 -10.35 -3.40 2.03
C ALA A 238 -8.92 -3.72 2.50
N THR A 239 -7.99 -3.94 1.55
CA THR A 239 -6.58 -4.16 1.86
C THR A 239 -5.94 -2.91 2.48
N LEU A 240 -6.19 -1.73 1.90
CA LEU A 240 -5.70 -0.46 2.43
C LEU A 240 -6.24 -0.20 3.85
N ASN A 241 -7.55 -0.37 4.06
CA ASN A 241 -8.15 -0.19 5.37
C ASN A 241 -7.49 -1.10 6.42
N HIS A 242 -7.28 -2.37 6.07
CA HIS A 242 -6.61 -3.31 6.96
C HIS A 242 -5.17 -2.88 7.29
N LEU A 243 -4.39 -2.42 6.30
CA LEU A 243 -3.02 -1.92 6.54
C LEU A 243 -3.00 -0.72 7.50
N ILE A 244 -3.95 0.19 7.37
CA ILE A 244 -4.07 1.37 8.23
C ILE A 244 -4.45 0.96 9.66
N ASP A 245 -5.38 0.02 9.80
CA ASP A 245 -5.89 -0.41 11.11
C ASP A 245 -4.92 -1.37 11.85
N SER A 246 -4.00 -2.02 11.14
CA SER A 246 -3.18 -3.12 11.66
C SER A 246 -1.88 -2.68 12.34
N GLY A 247 -1.50 -1.40 12.29
CA GLY A 247 -0.22 -0.93 12.81
C GLY A 247 1.02 -1.42 12.04
N LEU A 248 0.85 -1.93 10.81
CA LEU A 248 1.96 -2.33 9.94
C LEU A 248 2.73 -1.14 9.37
N ILE A 249 2.16 0.06 9.47
CA ILE A 249 2.75 1.32 9.04
C ILE A 249 3.03 2.17 10.26
N ASP A 250 4.28 2.60 10.42
CA ASP A 250 4.70 3.57 11.41
C ASP A 250 4.64 4.97 10.78
N LEU A 251 3.83 5.86 11.37
CA LEU A 251 3.65 7.22 10.87
C LEU A 251 4.70 8.20 11.39
N ASP A 252 5.36 7.87 12.49
CA ASP A 252 6.39 8.69 13.11
C ASP A 252 7.78 8.35 12.55
N ALA A 253 8.02 7.05 12.28
CA ALA A 253 9.24 6.52 11.66
C ALA A 253 8.90 5.63 10.46
N PRO A 254 8.55 6.20 9.30
CA PRO A 254 8.11 5.46 8.11
C PRO A 254 9.04 4.32 7.68
N GLU A 255 10.37 4.48 7.87
CA GLU A 255 11.38 3.46 7.59
C GLU A 255 11.31 2.23 8.49
N GLU A 256 10.77 2.37 9.69
CA GLU A 256 10.64 1.30 10.69
C GLU A 256 9.33 0.50 10.51
N SER A 257 8.48 0.90 9.57
CA SER A 257 7.24 0.21 9.25
C SER A 257 7.46 -1.29 9.04
N LEU A 258 6.67 -2.13 9.70
CA LEU A 258 6.76 -3.60 9.55
C LEU A 258 6.54 -4.05 8.11
N LEU A 259 5.81 -3.26 7.33
CA LEU A 259 5.59 -3.47 5.90
C LEU A 259 6.90 -3.40 5.07
N LEU A 260 7.95 -2.74 5.59
CA LEU A 260 9.30 -2.66 5.00
C LEU A 260 10.30 -3.57 5.70
N THR A 261 10.31 -3.55 7.03
CA THR A 261 11.35 -4.20 7.82
C THR A 261 11.24 -5.72 7.82
N LYS A 262 10.04 -6.29 7.80
CA LYS A 262 9.83 -7.73 7.68
C LYS A 262 10.28 -8.29 6.32
N PRO A 263 9.82 -7.79 5.16
CA PRO A 263 10.22 -8.35 3.87
C PRO A 263 11.71 -8.18 3.55
N THR A 264 12.39 -7.22 4.18
CA THR A 264 13.85 -7.01 4.07
C THR A 264 14.66 -7.79 5.08
N LEU A 265 14.02 -8.55 6.00
CA LEU A 265 14.64 -9.30 7.10
C LEU A 265 15.37 -8.43 8.13
N GLN A 266 15.05 -7.15 8.25
CA GLN A 266 15.48 -6.32 9.38
C GLN A 266 14.75 -6.76 10.67
N VAL A 267 13.54 -7.28 10.53
CA VAL A 267 12.76 -7.98 11.55
C VAL A 267 12.43 -9.38 11.02
N GLU A 268 12.31 -10.36 11.93
CA GLU A 268 12.02 -11.74 11.55
C GLU A 268 10.80 -11.85 10.63
N HIS A 269 10.98 -12.50 9.48
CA HIS A 269 9.93 -12.78 8.53
C HIS A 269 9.94 -14.24 8.11
N LYS A 270 8.97 -15.01 8.57
CA LYS A 270 8.84 -16.45 8.26
C LYS A 270 8.73 -16.75 6.75
N GLY A 271 8.31 -15.77 5.97
CA GLY A 271 8.31 -15.84 4.50
C GLY A 271 9.69 -15.69 3.84
N GLY A 272 10.75 -15.39 4.62
CA GLY A 272 12.11 -15.11 4.14
C GLY A 272 12.21 -13.78 3.39
N LEU A 273 13.37 -13.54 2.79
CA LEU A 273 13.68 -12.30 2.05
C LEU A 273 12.76 -12.12 0.83
N LYS A 274 12.06 -11.01 0.77
CA LYS A 274 11.17 -10.64 -0.34
C LYS A 274 11.57 -9.36 -1.04
N MET A 275 12.22 -8.45 -0.32
CA MET A 275 12.70 -7.17 -0.82
C MET A 275 14.15 -6.96 -0.43
N LEU A 276 14.89 -6.22 -1.23
CA LEU A 276 16.16 -5.62 -0.83
C LEU A 276 15.95 -4.11 -0.68
N VAL A 277 16.65 -3.51 0.27
CA VAL A 277 16.66 -2.05 0.38
C VAL A 277 17.07 -1.45 -0.95
N GLY A 278 16.21 -0.60 -1.51
CA GLY A 278 16.42 0.05 -2.79
C GLY A 278 15.99 -0.75 -4.02
N ASP A 279 15.47 -1.98 -3.89
CA ASP A 279 14.76 -2.60 -5.00
C ASP A 279 13.44 -1.85 -5.30
N ARG A 280 12.86 -2.14 -6.45
CA ARG A 280 11.66 -1.43 -6.91
C ARG A 280 10.48 -1.56 -5.95
N SER A 281 10.23 -2.74 -5.41
CA SER A 281 9.14 -2.95 -4.46
C SER A 281 9.38 -2.17 -3.18
N TYR A 282 10.63 -2.14 -2.66
CA TYR A 282 10.99 -1.32 -1.50
C TYR A 282 10.74 0.17 -1.76
N LYS A 283 11.20 0.69 -2.90
CA LYS A 283 11.00 2.10 -3.28
C LYS A 283 9.53 2.47 -3.36
N GLN A 284 8.71 1.62 -3.95
CA GLN A 284 7.28 1.86 -4.08
C GLN A 284 6.58 1.79 -2.72
N PHE A 285 6.89 0.79 -1.89
CA PHE A 285 6.32 0.68 -0.55
C PHE A 285 6.71 1.87 0.31
N ARG A 286 8.00 2.25 0.29
CA ARG A 286 8.49 3.42 1.01
C ARG A 286 7.80 4.71 0.56
N ARG A 287 7.61 4.89 -0.75
CA ARG A 287 6.90 6.05 -1.30
C ARG A 287 5.46 6.15 -0.79
N PHE A 288 4.73 5.05 -0.78
CA PHE A 288 3.38 5.04 -0.21
C PHE A 288 3.38 5.38 1.27
N ILE A 289 4.27 4.77 2.04
CA ILE A 289 4.34 4.97 3.50
C ILE A 289 4.71 6.42 3.82
N ASP A 290 5.71 6.99 3.14
CA ASP A 290 6.11 8.40 3.27
C ASP A 290 4.95 9.35 2.91
N ASP A 291 4.23 9.07 1.81
CA ASP A 291 3.08 9.86 1.36
C ASP A 291 1.91 9.76 2.35
N TYR A 292 1.62 8.57 2.84
CA TYR A 292 0.58 8.36 3.83
C TYR A 292 0.91 9.03 5.18
N ALA A 293 2.14 8.91 5.66
CA ALA A 293 2.60 9.59 6.86
C ALA A 293 2.51 11.12 6.71
N ALA A 294 2.90 11.66 5.56
CA ALA A 294 2.80 13.09 5.28
C ALA A 294 1.34 13.58 5.25
N VAL A 295 0.41 12.78 4.71
CA VAL A 295 -1.03 13.08 4.74
C VAL A 295 -1.55 13.03 6.17
N ALA A 296 -1.26 11.96 6.92
CA ALA A 296 -1.75 11.75 8.29
C ALA A 296 -1.20 12.80 9.27
N ASN A 297 0.04 13.25 9.09
CA ASN A 297 0.71 14.28 9.90
C ASN A 297 0.40 15.71 9.43
N GLY A 298 -0.43 15.88 8.38
CA GLY A 298 -0.80 17.19 7.86
C GLY A 298 0.39 17.98 7.28
N THR A 299 1.37 17.29 6.68
CA THR A 299 2.58 17.91 6.13
C THR A 299 2.31 18.77 4.90
N TYR A 300 1.39 18.33 4.03
CA TYR A 300 1.05 19.05 2.81
C TYR A 300 0.19 20.29 3.11
N LYS A 301 0.73 21.47 2.89
CA LYS A 301 0.06 22.76 3.09
C LYS A 301 -0.18 23.52 1.79
N THR A 302 0.62 23.23 0.77
CA THR A 302 0.57 23.89 -0.54
C THR A 302 0.72 22.86 -1.66
N ALA A 303 0.31 23.19 -2.88
CA ALA A 303 0.33 22.28 -4.02
C ALA A 303 1.75 21.80 -4.40
N ASP A 304 2.75 22.65 -4.20
CA ASP A 304 4.15 22.34 -4.48
C ASP A 304 4.78 21.33 -3.52
N GLN A 305 4.17 21.13 -2.34
CA GLN A 305 4.57 20.12 -1.38
C GLN A 305 4.08 18.71 -1.74
N LEU A 306 3.11 18.61 -2.66
CA LEU A 306 2.59 17.32 -3.08
C LEU A 306 3.65 16.54 -3.86
N PRO A 307 3.79 15.23 -3.61
CA PRO A 307 4.72 14.41 -4.37
C PRO A 307 4.31 14.39 -5.85
N LYS A 308 5.29 14.65 -6.72
CA LYS A 308 5.08 14.55 -8.17
C LYS A 308 4.76 13.10 -8.51
N ALA A 309 3.80 12.90 -9.40
CA ALA A 309 3.53 11.59 -9.95
C ALA A 309 4.76 11.12 -10.76
N GLU A 310 5.09 9.84 -10.64
CA GLU A 310 6.15 9.26 -11.45
C GLU A 310 5.77 9.31 -12.94
N ASP A 311 6.74 9.65 -13.78
CA ASP A 311 6.54 9.68 -15.24
C ASP A 311 6.30 8.28 -15.81
N GLU A 312 6.85 7.26 -15.18
CA GLU A 312 6.63 5.86 -15.52
C GLU A 312 5.62 5.22 -14.55
N VAL A 313 4.67 4.48 -15.10
CA VAL A 313 3.82 3.58 -14.33
C VAL A 313 4.32 2.16 -14.46
N SER A 314 4.14 1.37 -13.40
CA SER A 314 4.47 -0.04 -13.41
C SER A 314 3.40 -0.88 -12.73
N PHE A 315 3.23 -2.11 -13.20
CA PHE A 315 2.32 -3.07 -12.55
C PHE A 315 2.81 -4.50 -12.76
N ALA A 316 2.80 -5.29 -11.69
CA ALA A 316 3.18 -6.69 -11.75
C ALA A 316 2.36 -7.45 -12.80
N SER A 317 3.04 -8.19 -13.66
CA SER A 317 2.45 -8.97 -14.75
C SER A 317 2.38 -10.46 -14.44
N GLU A 318 1.77 -11.21 -15.36
CA GLU A 318 1.78 -12.67 -15.33
C GLU A 318 3.02 -13.27 -16.01
N ASN A 319 3.90 -12.44 -16.58
CA ASN A 319 5.10 -12.88 -17.28
C ASN A 319 6.26 -13.08 -16.31
N TRP A 320 6.96 -14.19 -16.47
CA TRP A 320 8.13 -14.54 -15.68
C TRP A 320 9.35 -14.65 -16.57
N LEU A 321 10.45 -14.08 -16.09
CA LEU A 321 11.76 -14.20 -16.70
C LEU A 321 12.67 -15.01 -15.77
N LYS A 322 13.43 -15.93 -16.36
CA LYS A 322 14.48 -16.72 -15.71
C LYS A 322 15.79 -16.47 -16.42
N VAL A 323 16.80 -16.06 -15.67
CA VAL A 323 18.19 -15.91 -16.17
C VAL A 323 19.00 -17.05 -15.57
N THR A 324 19.59 -17.88 -16.42
CA THR A 324 20.44 -19.01 -16.04
C THR A 324 21.91 -18.69 -16.23
N GLY A 325 22.82 -19.37 -15.52
CA GLY A 325 24.26 -19.17 -15.67
C GLY A 325 24.77 -17.84 -15.09
N VAL A 326 24.03 -17.25 -14.16
CA VAL A 326 24.46 -16.02 -13.47
C VAL A 326 25.76 -16.31 -12.69
N PRO A 327 26.81 -15.47 -12.80
CA PRO A 327 28.07 -15.62 -12.07
C PRO A 327 27.88 -15.76 -10.56
N ALA A 328 28.70 -16.59 -9.92
CA ALA A 328 28.58 -16.89 -8.50
C ALA A 328 28.85 -15.67 -7.59
N GLU A 329 29.70 -14.75 -8.04
CA GLU A 329 30.00 -13.50 -7.33
C GLU A 329 28.78 -12.58 -7.17
N PHE A 330 27.73 -12.80 -7.96
CA PHE A 330 26.48 -12.04 -7.83
C PHE A 330 25.50 -12.65 -6.83
N HIS A 331 25.86 -13.73 -6.15
CA HIS A 331 25.02 -14.33 -5.13
C HIS A 331 24.63 -13.26 -4.05
N LYS A 332 23.35 -13.19 -3.74
CA LYS A 332 22.73 -12.19 -2.85
C LYS A 332 22.81 -10.74 -3.33
N LYS A 333 23.47 -10.43 -4.46
CA LYS A 333 23.42 -9.10 -5.06
C LYS A 333 22.08 -8.90 -5.77
N LEU A 334 21.62 -7.65 -5.81
CA LEU A 334 20.45 -7.32 -6.61
C LEU A 334 20.82 -7.37 -8.09
N LEU A 335 20.04 -8.16 -8.85
CA LEU A 335 20.06 -8.15 -10.30
C LEU A 335 18.73 -7.58 -10.79
N GLN A 336 18.82 -6.58 -11.67
CA GLN A 336 17.70 -5.98 -12.39
C GLN A 336 17.77 -6.41 -13.86
N ALA A 337 16.60 -6.75 -14.41
CA ALA A 337 16.41 -7.05 -15.82
C ALA A 337 15.42 -6.06 -16.42
N ASP A 338 15.83 -5.29 -17.42
CA ASP A 338 15.01 -4.36 -18.16
C ASP A 338 14.73 -4.91 -19.56
N VAL A 339 13.48 -4.91 -19.98
CA VAL A 339 13.01 -5.55 -21.21
C VAL A 339 12.55 -4.50 -22.21
N TYR A 340 13.18 -4.48 -23.39
CA TYR A 340 12.90 -3.57 -24.49
C TYR A 340 12.30 -4.34 -25.67
N ARG A 341 11.28 -3.81 -26.33
CA ARG A 341 10.65 -4.48 -27.46
C ARG A 341 11.28 -4.07 -28.79
N ARG A 342 11.39 -5.00 -29.72
CA ARG A 342 11.73 -4.70 -31.13
C ARG A 342 10.57 -3.95 -31.78
N VAL A 343 10.88 -2.79 -32.35
CA VAL A 343 9.98 -1.93 -33.15
C VAL A 343 10.64 -1.68 -34.49
N GLU A 344 9.95 -1.10 -35.44
CA GLU A 344 10.49 -0.86 -36.80
C GLU A 344 11.81 -0.11 -36.78
N ALA A 345 11.93 0.94 -35.97
CA ALA A 345 13.13 1.76 -35.85
C ALA A 345 14.27 1.15 -35.00
N GLY A 346 14.13 -0.09 -34.53
CA GLY A 346 15.15 -0.70 -33.66
C GLY A 346 14.57 -1.24 -32.35
N TRP A 347 15.24 -1.01 -31.22
CA TRP A 347 14.74 -1.30 -29.91
C TRP A 347 13.95 -0.11 -29.36
N SER A 348 12.86 -0.36 -28.63
CA SER A 348 12.09 0.72 -27.99
C SER A 348 13.01 1.56 -27.06
N ILE A 349 12.84 2.87 -27.10
CA ILE A 349 13.62 3.80 -26.27
C ILE A 349 13.32 3.57 -24.78
N THR A 350 12.04 3.37 -24.43
CA THR A 350 11.61 3.07 -23.06
C THR A 350 11.45 1.58 -22.86
N ARG A 351 11.74 1.10 -21.65
CA ARG A 351 11.52 -0.29 -21.27
C ARG A 351 10.03 -0.64 -21.28
N TRP A 352 9.72 -1.85 -21.65
CA TRP A 352 8.38 -2.41 -21.69
C TRP A 352 8.04 -3.17 -20.42
N ALA A 353 9.05 -3.71 -19.77
CA ALA A 353 8.92 -4.35 -18.47
C ALA A 353 10.25 -4.30 -17.73
N THR A 354 10.18 -4.48 -16.44
CA THR A 354 11.34 -4.59 -15.56
C THR A 354 11.10 -5.63 -14.48
N GLY A 355 12.16 -6.15 -13.90
CA GLY A 355 12.11 -6.98 -12.71
C GLY A 355 13.43 -6.93 -11.99
N ASP A 356 13.40 -6.91 -10.68
CA ASP A 356 14.59 -6.88 -9.84
C ASP A 356 14.43 -7.83 -8.65
N ARG A 357 15.51 -8.46 -8.28
CA ARG A 357 15.57 -9.39 -7.16
C ARG A 357 17.02 -9.73 -6.83
N ALA A 358 17.24 -10.19 -5.59
CA ALA A 358 18.50 -10.84 -5.25
C ALA A 358 18.72 -12.12 -6.07
N VAL A 359 19.96 -12.38 -6.47
CA VAL A 359 20.37 -13.66 -7.07
C VAL A 359 20.42 -14.71 -5.98
N PHE A 360 19.70 -15.83 -6.16
CA PHE A 360 19.60 -16.90 -5.17
C PHE A 360 20.08 -18.26 -5.67
N GLY A 361 20.52 -19.06 -4.69
CA GLY A 361 20.68 -20.50 -4.79
C GLY A 361 21.98 -20.97 -5.43
N PRO A 362 22.31 -22.25 -5.20
CA PRO A 362 23.55 -22.86 -5.69
C PRO A 362 23.58 -23.04 -7.21
N LYS A 363 22.44 -22.94 -7.89
CA LYS A 363 22.31 -23.17 -9.33
C LYS A 363 22.51 -21.88 -10.17
N LYS A 364 23.07 -20.81 -9.60
CA LYS A 364 23.39 -19.59 -10.36
C LYS A 364 22.23 -19.13 -11.23
N LEU A 365 21.05 -18.99 -10.66
CA LEU A 365 19.87 -18.55 -11.37
C LEU A 365 19.22 -17.35 -10.70
N TRP A 366 18.60 -16.54 -11.55
CA TRP A 366 17.72 -15.47 -11.15
C TRP A 366 16.37 -15.69 -11.84
N GLN A 367 15.28 -15.49 -11.12
CA GLN A 367 13.94 -15.57 -11.70
C GLN A 367 12.98 -14.64 -10.96
N GLN A 368 12.16 -13.94 -11.73
CA GLN A 368 11.23 -12.95 -11.21
C GLN A 368 10.02 -12.79 -12.15
N SER A 369 8.84 -12.47 -11.56
CA SER A 369 7.74 -11.90 -12.33
C SER A 369 8.13 -10.50 -12.78
N LEU A 370 7.91 -10.20 -14.04
CA LEU A 370 8.15 -8.87 -14.58
C LEU A 370 7.00 -7.94 -14.23
N SER A 371 7.30 -6.68 -14.03
CA SER A 371 6.29 -5.62 -14.01
C SER A 371 6.30 -4.90 -15.36
N LEU A 372 5.13 -4.76 -15.97
CA LEU A 372 4.97 -3.95 -17.17
C LEU A 372 5.21 -2.49 -16.83
N THR A 373 5.87 -1.77 -17.71
CA THR A 373 6.19 -0.35 -17.53
C THR A 373 5.80 0.44 -18.77
N ALA A 374 5.37 1.68 -18.59
CA ALA A 374 5.12 2.63 -19.67
C ALA A 374 5.09 4.06 -19.13
N ALA A 375 5.25 5.05 -20.02
CA ALA A 375 4.99 6.43 -19.67
C ALA A 375 3.54 6.59 -19.19
N ARG A 376 3.32 7.30 -18.09
CA ARG A 376 2.04 7.44 -17.37
C ARG A 376 0.90 7.89 -18.29
N ASP A 377 1.17 8.88 -19.13
CA ASP A 377 0.15 9.52 -19.98
C ASP A 377 -0.07 8.80 -21.32
N SER A 378 0.76 7.80 -21.62
CA SER A 378 0.61 7.00 -22.83
C SER A 378 -0.65 6.10 -22.77
N ASN A 379 -1.18 5.70 -23.91
CA ASN A 379 -2.27 4.73 -23.98
C ASN A 379 -1.90 3.42 -23.26
N ARG A 380 -0.67 2.94 -23.46
CA ARG A 380 -0.14 1.77 -22.79
C ARG A 380 -0.10 1.95 -21.27
N GLY A 381 0.32 3.12 -20.76
CA GLY A 381 0.32 3.43 -19.33
C GLY A 381 -1.08 3.40 -18.73
N LYS A 382 -2.07 3.97 -19.42
CA LYS A 382 -3.48 3.92 -19.02
C LYS A 382 -4.02 2.48 -18.98
N GLU A 383 -3.67 1.63 -19.94
CA GLU A 383 -4.07 0.22 -19.99
C GLU A 383 -3.41 -0.61 -18.87
N ILE A 384 -2.15 -0.35 -18.56
CA ILE A 384 -1.44 -0.98 -17.42
C ILE A 384 -2.15 -0.62 -16.11
N ARG A 385 -2.41 0.65 -15.85
CA ARG A 385 -3.08 1.11 -14.61
C ARG A 385 -4.50 0.57 -14.47
N SER A 386 -5.26 0.53 -15.56
CA SER A 386 -6.62 -0.03 -15.58
C SER A 386 -6.66 -1.56 -15.59
N ARG A 387 -5.50 -2.24 -15.60
CA ARG A 387 -5.39 -3.71 -15.65
C ARG A 387 -5.96 -4.34 -16.91
N LYS A 388 -6.16 -3.58 -17.96
CA LYS A 388 -6.51 -4.10 -19.30
C LYS A 388 -5.31 -4.80 -19.91
N LEU A 389 -4.11 -4.24 -19.76
CA LEU A 389 -2.86 -4.89 -20.19
C LEU A 389 -2.21 -5.60 -18.99
N ARG A 390 -2.05 -6.94 -19.09
CA ARG A 390 -1.49 -7.79 -18.03
C ARG A 390 -0.26 -8.59 -18.47
N ARG A 391 0.08 -8.55 -19.76
CA ARG A 391 1.16 -9.35 -20.35
C ARG A 391 1.89 -8.56 -21.41
N LEU A 392 3.13 -8.96 -21.63
CA LEU A 392 3.86 -8.55 -22.82
C LEU A 392 3.28 -9.27 -24.04
N PRO A 393 3.12 -8.60 -25.18
CA PRO A 393 2.72 -9.26 -26.42
C PRO A 393 3.83 -10.19 -26.94
N PRO A 394 3.52 -11.18 -27.79
CA PRO A 394 4.55 -11.94 -28.50
C PRO A 394 5.47 -11.05 -29.31
N GLY A 395 6.73 -11.45 -29.46
CA GLY A 395 7.68 -10.74 -30.30
C GLY A 395 9.12 -10.87 -29.83
N ARG A 396 9.99 -10.08 -30.46
CA ARG A 396 11.43 -10.03 -30.19
C ARG A 396 11.75 -8.95 -29.18
N TYR A 397 12.57 -9.30 -28.20
CA TYR A 397 12.89 -8.44 -27.07
C TYR A 397 14.39 -8.45 -26.78
N LEU A 398 14.89 -7.32 -26.28
CA LEU A 398 16.22 -7.16 -25.71
C LEU A 398 16.06 -7.11 -24.18
N VAL A 399 16.79 -7.95 -23.48
CA VAL A 399 16.85 -7.98 -22.01
C VAL A 399 18.20 -7.45 -21.60
N LYS A 400 18.23 -6.28 -20.96
CA LYS A 400 19.43 -5.67 -20.38
C LYS A 400 19.53 -6.03 -18.91
N LEU A 401 20.70 -6.43 -18.46
CA LEU A 401 20.95 -6.89 -17.09
C LEU A 401 21.87 -5.90 -16.37
N TYR A 402 21.51 -5.60 -15.12
CA TYR A 402 22.26 -4.70 -14.24
C TYR A 402 22.45 -5.38 -12.88
N VAL A 403 23.62 -5.22 -12.26
CA VAL A 403 23.91 -5.80 -10.94
C VAL A 403 24.47 -4.73 -10.01
N ASP A 404 23.82 -4.55 -8.87
CA ASP A 404 24.33 -3.68 -7.79
C ASP A 404 25.51 -4.36 -7.07
N ARG A 405 26.71 -4.25 -7.64
CA ARG A 405 27.92 -4.85 -7.09
C ARG A 405 28.39 -4.14 -5.83
N ALA A 406 28.30 -2.81 -5.81
CA ALA A 406 28.85 -1.94 -4.78
C ALA A 406 27.88 -1.65 -3.62
N GLY A 407 26.65 -2.16 -3.68
CA GLY A 407 25.60 -1.85 -2.70
C GLY A 407 25.14 -0.39 -2.79
N LYS A 408 25.14 0.18 -3.99
CA LYS A 408 24.70 1.56 -4.27
C LYS A 408 23.30 1.83 -3.74
N LEU A 409 22.38 0.89 -3.96
CA LEU A 409 20.98 1.02 -3.53
C LEU A 409 20.83 0.90 -2.02
N GLN A 410 21.67 0.13 -1.34
CA GLN A 410 21.66 0.06 0.12
C GLN A 410 22.12 1.38 0.76
N LYS A 411 23.11 2.05 0.14
CA LYS A 411 23.61 3.35 0.59
C LYS A 411 22.62 4.49 0.29
N ASN A 412 21.97 4.43 -0.85
CA ASN A 412 20.94 5.38 -1.25
C ASN A 412 19.81 4.63 -1.97
N PHE A 413 18.76 4.31 -1.26
CA PHE A 413 17.65 3.53 -1.80
C PHE A 413 16.94 4.22 -2.97
N ARG A 414 17.06 5.55 -3.11
CA ARG A 414 16.48 6.32 -4.22
C ARG A 414 17.32 6.27 -5.49
N ALA A 415 18.58 5.85 -5.41
CA ALA A 415 19.43 5.73 -6.59
C ALA A 415 18.86 4.72 -7.61
N THR A 416 19.33 4.86 -8.87
CA THR A 416 19.01 3.93 -9.97
C THR A 416 20.27 3.23 -10.43
N LEU A 417 20.13 2.00 -10.96
CA LEU A 417 21.20 1.31 -11.65
C LEU A 417 21.30 1.87 -13.07
N GLY A 418 22.52 2.05 -13.55
CA GLY A 418 22.84 2.63 -14.85
C GLY A 418 23.98 1.90 -15.52
N ASP A 419 24.74 2.61 -16.36
CA ASP A 419 25.81 2.03 -17.18
C ASP A 419 26.94 1.38 -16.35
N GLU A 420 27.23 1.91 -15.16
CA GLU A 420 28.23 1.33 -14.24
C GLU A 420 27.84 -0.06 -13.73
N GLU A 421 26.55 -0.30 -13.56
CA GLU A 421 26.00 -1.56 -13.09
C GLU A 421 25.62 -2.51 -14.24
N PHE A 422 25.71 -2.05 -15.49
CA PHE A 422 25.41 -2.88 -16.67
C PHE A 422 26.37 -4.06 -16.78
N VAL A 423 25.80 -5.26 -16.97
CA VAL A 423 26.59 -6.50 -17.03
C VAL A 423 26.37 -7.29 -18.32
N GLY A 424 25.52 -6.82 -19.20
CA GLY A 424 25.29 -7.41 -20.51
C GLY A 424 23.84 -7.44 -20.92
N GLU A 425 23.60 -7.88 -22.15
CA GLU A 425 22.28 -7.95 -22.74
C GLU A 425 22.09 -9.24 -23.55
N VAL A 426 20.85 -9.65 -23.74
CA VAL A 426 20.50 -10.84 -24.51
C VAL A 426 19.18 -10.60 -25.27
N GLU A 427 19.17 -11.01 -26.54
CA GLU A 427 17.95 -11.00 -27.33
C GLU A 427 17.15 -12.29 -27.11
N VAL A 428 15.83 -12.18 -27.13
CA VAL A 428 14.93 -13.31 -27.02
C VAL A 428 13.68 -13.10 -27.89
N ASP A 429 13.29 -14.12 -28.65
CA ASP A 429 12.00 -14.18 -29.30
C ASP A 429 11.07 -15.08 -28.46
N THR A 430 9.95 -14.52 -28.02
CA THR A 430 9.09 -15.19 -27.05
C THR A 430 7.64 -14.78 -27.14
N ARG A 431 6.75 -15.69 -26.77
CA ARG A 431 5.32 -15.44 -26.61
C ARG A 431 4.91 -14.97 -25.22
N TRP A 432 5.87 -14.82 -24.32
CA TRP A 432 5.65 -14.43 -22.92
C TRP A 432 4.52 -15.25 -22.26
N PRO A 433 4.68 -16.56 -22.10
CA PRO A 433 3.65 -17.38 -21.48
C PRO A 433 3.36 -16.91 -20.05
N ALA A 434 2.13 -17.08 -19.62
CA ALA A 434 1.72 -16.67 -18.27
C ALA A 434 2.05 -17.73 -17.22
N GLY A 435 2.39 -17.27 -16.03
CA GLY A 435 2.53 -18.08 -14.81
C GLY A 435 3.92 -18.63 -14.55
N TYR A 436 4.16 -18.91 -13.28
CA TYR A 436 5.45 -19.36 -12.74
C TYR A 436 6.02 -20.60 -13.44
N GLY A 437 5.18 -21.56 -13.82
CA GLY A 437 5.63 -22.80 -14.46
C GLY A 437 6.04 -22.67 -15.94
N ARG A 438 5.83 -21.53 -16.57
CA ARG A 438 6.07 -21.29 -18.00
C ARG A 438 6.87 -20.00 -18.20
N MET A 439 8.07 -19.95 -17.64
CA MET A 439 8.92 -18.77 -17.71
C MET A 439 9.60 -18.65 -19.08
N THR A 440 9.79 -17.41 -19.56
CA THR A 440 10.77 -17.12 -20.57
C THR A 440 12.15 -17.31 -19.96
N VAL A 441 13.02 -18.10 -20.60
CA VAL A 441 14.35 -18.43 -20.09
C VAL A 441 15.41 -17.82 -20.99
N VAL A 442 16.34 -17.09 -20.42
CA VAL A 442 17.52 -16.57 -21.09
C VAL A 442 18.78 -17.03 -20.35
N ARG A 443 19.89 -17.10 -21.07
CA ARG A 443 21.19 -17.36 -20.46
C ARG A 443 21.89 -16.04 -20.19
N TYR A 444 22.55 -15.94 -19.03
CA TYR A 444 23.41 -14.81 -18.74
C TYR A 444 24.46 -14.65 -19.85
N PRO A 445 24.63 -13.44 -20.42
CA PRO A 445 25.60 -13.21 -21.49
C PRO A 445 27.02 -13.48 -20.96
N THR A 446 27.72 -14.41 -21.59
CA THR A 446 29.17 -14.58 -21.40
C THR A 446 29.87 -13.54 -22.29
N ARG A 447 30.71 -12.70 -21.70
CA ARG A 447 31.58 -11.82 -22.46
C ARG A 447 32.50 -12.61 -23.36
#